data_85c8623e6e7577c3cc93c5eaa09a60e0
#
_entry.id   85c8623e6e7577c3cc93c5eaa09a60e0
#
_cell.length_a   1.000
_cell.length_b   1.000
_cell.length_c   1.000
_cell.angle_alpha   90.00
_cell.angle_beta   90.00
_cell.angle_gamma   90.00
#
_symmetry.space_group_name_H-M   'P 1'
#
loop_
_entity.id
_entity.type
_entity.pdbx_description
1 polymer ?
#
loop_
_entity_poly.entity_id
_entity_poly.type
_entity_poly.pdbx_seq_one_letter_code
_entity_poly.pdbx_strand_id
1 'polypeptide(L)'
;GMNLKLTKIYFSVQDYLMILFGTLLYGFGFNAFILSNEIVTGGVSGICALIFFASNGLIPVSVSYFVINVALLVVALKILGLKFLIKTIFGVFSLSASLSLFEWLLKGQPILHDQSFMANIIGAFMCGAGLGLVFSANGSTGGTDIIGAVINKYKNISIGRILLFCDFFIISSSFFLFHNVDKIVFGFVEMVISNYVLDMVLNGNRQSVQFLIFSQKYDEIA
;
A
#
# COMPACT_ATOMS: atom_id res chain seq x y z
N GLY A 1 16.53 10.95 -31.33
CA GLY A 1 15.90 11.82 -30.28
C GLY A 1 14.40 11.55 -30.08
N MET A 2 13.65 11.23 -31.14
CA MET A 2 12.20 11.01 -31.11
C MET A 2 11.83 9.67 -30.47
N ASN A 3 12.56 8.61 -30.74
CA ASN A 3 12.31 7.27 -30.17
C ASN A 3 12.54 7.23 -28.67
N LEU A 4 13.53 7.93 -28.14
CA LEU A 4 13.82 8.02 -26.71
C LEU A 4 12.71 8.75 -25.94
N LYS A 5 12.12 9.81 -26.53
CA LYS A 5 11.00 10.53 -25.91
C LYS A 5 9.74 9.66 -25.87
N LEU A 6 9.43 8.93 -26.94
CA LEU A 6 8.27 8.04 -27.01
C LEU A 6 8.40 6.88 -26.02
N THR A 7 9.59 6.28 -25.91
CA THR A 7 9.86 5.21 -24.94
C THR A 7 9.70 5.71 -23.51
N LYS A 8 10.18 6.92 -23.22
CA LYS A 8 10.06 7.53 -21.88
C LYS A 8 8.61 7.84 -21.52
N ILE A 9 7.81 8.29 -22.49
CA ILE A 9 6.36 8.52 -22.32
C ILE A 9 5.64 7.17 -22.09
N TYR A 10 5.97 6.14 -22.84
CA TYR A 10 5.39 4.80 -22.69
C TYR A 10 5.63 4.23 -21.30
N PHE A 11 6.86 4.27 -20.79
CA PHE A 11 7.17 3.79 -19.44
C PHE A 11 6.49 4.61 -18.36
N SER A 12 6.35 5.92 -18.56
CA SER A 12 5.64 6.79 -17.63
C SER A 12 4.15 6.44 -17.55
N VAL A 13 3.49 6.24 -18.70
CA VAL A 13 2.08 5.83 -18.76
C VAL A 13 1.88 4.46 -18.13
N GLN A 14 2.77 3.51 -18.42
CA GLN A 14 2.73 2.17 -17.84
C GLN A 14 2.84 2.24 -16.31
N ASP A 15 3.74 3.05 -15.77
CA ASP A 15 3.90 3.22 -14.33
C ASP A 15 2.63 3.74 -13.67
N TYR A 16 1.98 4.76 -14.24
CA TYR A 16 0.74 5.30 -13.70
C TYR A 16 -0.43 4.31 -13.79
N LEU A 17 -0.49 3.52 -14.86
CA LEU A 17 -1.48 2.45 -14.98
C LEU A 17 -1.25 1.35 -13.93
N MET A 18 0.00 0.99 -13.67
CA MET A 18 0.34 0.02 -12.62
C MET A 18 -0.06 0.53 -11.23
N ILE A 19 0.17 1.81 -10.96
CA ILE A 19 -0.24 2.43 -9.70
C ILE A 19 -1.77 2.42 -9.57
N LEU A 20 -2.48 2.77 -10.63
CA LEU A 20 -3.95 2.76 -10.63
C LEU A 20 -4.50 1.36 -10.39
N PHE A 21 -4.00 0.36 -11.12
CA PHE A 21 -4.43 -1.03 -10.95
C PHE A 21 -4.06 -1.59 -9.57
N GLY A 22 -2.85 -1.30 -9.10
CA GLY A 22 -2.39 -1.74 -7.78
C GLY A 22 -3.24 -1.16 -6.65
N THR A 23 -3.59 0.12 -6.73
CA THR A 23 -4.45 0.76 -5.73
C THR A 23 -5.89 0.27 -5.79
N LEU A 24 -6.42 -0.07 -6.96
CA LEU A 24 -7.73 -0.70 -7.09
C LEU A 24 -7.75 -2.08 -6.45
N LEU A 25 -6.72 -2.87 -6.68
CA LEU A 25 -6.57 -4.20 -6.08
C LEU A 25 -6.47 -4.11 -4.55
N TYR A 26 -5.68 -3.17 -4.04
CA TYR A 26 -5.56 -2.91 -2.61
C TYR A 26 -6.90 -2.48 -2.00
N GLY A 27 -7.55 -1.49 -2.59
CA GLY A 27 -8.82 -0.97 -2.07
C GLY A 27 -9.91 -2.01 -2.00
N PHE A 28 -10.01 -2.87 -3.02
CA PHE A 28 -10.94 -3.99 -3.01
C PHE A 28 -10.58 -5.03 -1.93
N GLY A 29 -9.34 -5.50 -1.91
CA GLY A 29 -8.91 -6.50 -0.93
C GLY A 29 -9.04 -6.01 0.51
N PHE A 30 -8.71 -4.75 0.74
CA PHE A 30 -8.83 -4.14 2.05
C PHE A 30 -10.28 -4.07 2.53
N ASN A 31 -11.18 -3.54 1.72
CA ASN A 31 -12.59 -3.38 2.11
C ASN A 31 -13.34 -4.71 2.15
N ALA A 32 -13.13 -5.57 1.15
CA ALA A 32 -13.89 -6.81 1.00
C ALA A 32 -13.51 -7.89 2.03
N PHE A 33 -12.23 -7.95 2.42
CA PHE A 33 -11.70 -9.07 3.19
C PHE A 33 -11.08 -8.68 4.54
N ILE A 34 -10.47 -7.52 4.63
CA ILE A 34 -9.73 -7.10 5.84
C ILE A 34 -10.62 -6.28 6.75
N LEU A 35 -11.06 -5.10 6.30
CA LEU A 35 -11.86 -4.20 7.12
C LEU A 35 -13.22 -4.79 7.48
N SER A 36 -13.86 -5.48 6.55
CA SER A 36 -15.16 -6.12 6.75
C SER A 36 -15.11 -7.25 7.80
N ASN A 37 -13.95 -7.84 8.05
CA ASN A 37 -13.74 -8.85 9.09
C ASN A 37 -13.11 -8.26 10.36
N GLU A 38 -13.09 -6.93 10.50
CA GLU A 38 -12.56 -6.22 11.67
C GLU A 38 -11.09 -6.54 11.96
N ILE A 39 -10.28 -6.70 10.91
CA ILE A 39 -8.85 -6.94 11.03
C ILE A 39 -8.13 -5.59 10.87
N VAL A 40 -7.27 -5.25 11.81
CA VAL A 40 -6.44 -4.05 11.77
C VAL A 40 -5.06 -4.42 11.25
N THR A 41 -4.68 -3.80 10.14
CA THR A 41 -3.38 -3.97 9.51
C THR A 41 -2.38 -2.95 10.06
N GLY A 42 -1.14 -3.01 9.58
CA GLY A 42 -0.16 -1.97 9.85
C GLY A 42 -0.32 -0.74 8.96
N GLY A 43 0.56 0.22 9.14
CA GLY A 43 0.63 1.42 8.34
C GLY A 43 -0.47 2.44 8.62
N VAL A 44 -0.55 3.45 7.76
CA VAL A 44 -1.59 4.49 7.88
C VAL A 44 -2.98 3.92 7.65
N SER A 45 -3.13 2.93 6.76
CA SER A 45 -4.41 2.23 6.59
C SER A 45 -4.87 1.53 7.87
N GLY A 46 -3.93 1.01 8.66
CA GLY A 46 -4.22 0.45 9.99
C GLY A 46 -4.70 1.52 10.97
N ILE A 47 -4.05 2.67 11.01
CA ILE A 47 -4.49 3.82 11.81
C ILE A 47 -5.90 4.27 11.39
N CYS A 48 -6.15 4.33 10.09
CA CYS A 48 -7.47 4.69 9.55
C CYS A 48 -8.55 3.67 9.92
N ALA A 49 -8.20 2.39 9.95
CA ALA A 49 -9.10 1.34 10.43
C ALA A 49 -9.42 1.52 11.92
N LEU A 50 -8.42 1.84 12.74
CA LEU A 50 -8.64 2.15 14.16
C LEU A 50 -9.58 3.34 14.35
N ILE A 51 -9.40 4.40 13.58
CA ILE A 51 -10.28 5.59 13.61
C ILE A 51 -11.70 5.19 13.18
N PHE A 52 -11.84 4.38 12.15
CA PHE A 52 -13.12 3.90 11.66
C PHE A 52 -13.88 3.12 12.76
N PHE A 53 -13.22 2.17 13.39
CA PHE A 53 -13.84 1.36 14.45
C PHE A 53 -14.08 2.17 15.73
N ALA A 54 -13.13 3.03 16.11
CA ALA A 54 -13.29 3.89 17.30
C ALA A 54 -14.42 4.92 17.15
N SER A 55 -14.70 5.37 15.94
CA SER A 55 -15.79 6.29 15.63
C SER A 55 -17.13 5.58 15.33
N ASN A 56 -17.19 4.26 15.50
CA ASN A 56 -18.37 3.45 15.15
C ASN A 56 -18.80 3.61 13.68
N GLY A 57 -17.83 3.74 12.78
CA GLY A 57 -18.05 3.87 11.35
C GLY A 57 -18.37 5.28 10.86
N LEU A 58 -18.37 6.29 11.73
CA LEU A 58 -18.67 7.67 11.34
C LEU A 58 -17.59 8.28 10.45
N ILE A 59 -16.32 7.90 10.64
CA ILE A 59 -15.20 8.40 9.85
C ILE A 59 -14.74 7.28 8.93
N PRO A 60 -15.09 7.33 7.62
CA PRO A 60 -14.65 6.32 6.66
C PRO A 60 -13.14 6.27 6.53
N VAL A 61 -12.60 5.08 6.23
CA VAL A 61 -11.15 4.89 6.03
C VAL A 61 -10.63 5.78 4.91
N SER A 62 -11.38 5.93 3.81
CA SER A 62 -10.99 6.80 2.69
C SER A 62 -10.78 8.25 3.10
N VAL A 63 -11.62 8.77 3.97
CA VAL A 63 -11.55 10.16 4.44
C VAL A 63 -10.32 10.37 5.33
N SER A 64 -10.15 9.54 6.36
CA SER A 64 -9.00 9.65 7.26
C SER A 64 -7.68 9.36 6.53
N TYR A 65 -7.68 8.41 5.61
CA TYR A 65 -6.52 8.10 4.78
C TYR A 65 -6.10 9.31 3.94
N PHE A 66 -7.04 9.94 3.26
CA PHE A 66 -6.78 11.13 2.46
C PHE A 66 -6.26 12.29 3.31
N VAL A 67 -6.93 12.61 4.41
CA VAL A 67 -6.56 13.71 5.31
C VAL A 67 -5.15 13.52 5.89
N ILE A 68 -4.86 12.34 6.44
CA ILE A 68 -3.55 12.04 7.02
C ILE A 68 -2.46 12.14 5.95
N ASN A 69 -2.69 11.58 4.77
CA ASN A 69 -1.70 11.59 3.69
C ASN A 69 -1.49 12.97 3.08
N VAL A 70 -2.52 13.80 2.98
CA VAL A 70 -2.35 15.21 2.57
C VAL A 70 -1.46 15.94 3.56
N ALA A 71 -1.67 15.76 4.86
CA ALA A 71 -0.82 16.36 5.89
C ALA A 71 0.64 15.87 5.78
N LEU A 72 0.84 14.56 5.59
CA LEU A 72 2.18 13.98 5.41
C LEU A 72 2.87 14.49 4.14
N LEU A 73 2.12 14.62 3.03
CA LEU A 73 2.64 15.13 1.77
C LEU A 73 3.06 16.59 1.86
N VAL A 74 2.29 17.43 2.57
CA VAL A 74 2.65 18.84 2.78
C VAL A 74 4.00 18.95 3.51
N VAL A 75 4.19 18.15 4.54
CA VAL A 75 5.47 18.11 5.28
C VAL A 75 6.60 17.56 4.38
N ALA A 76 6.33 16.47 3.68
CA ALA A 76 7.31 15.82 2.83
C ALA A 76 7.74 16.66 1.61
N LEU A 77 6.84 17.48 1.05
CA LEU A 77 7.17 18.40 -0.04
C LEU A 77 8.28 19.38 0.35
N LYS A 78 8.24 19.86 1.59
CA LYS A 78 9.29 20.77 2.10
C LYS A 78 10.63 20.09 2.30
N ILE A 79 10.64 18.79 2.56
CA ILE A 79 11.84 18.02 2.93
C ILE A 79 12.42 17.26 1.73
N LEU A 80 11.57 16.60 0.95
CA LEU A 80 11.98 15.69 -0.13
C LEU A 80 11.86 16.29 -1.53
N GLY A 81 11.05 17.33 -1.69
CA GLY A 81 10.82 18.00 -2.97
C GLY A 81 9.75 17.36 -3.84
N LEU A 82 9.19 18.15 -4.76
CA LEU A 82 8.06 17.76 -5.60
C LEU A 82 8.40 16.61 -6.55
N LYS A 83 9.58 16.65 -7.19
CA LYS A 83 9.98 15.67 -8.19
C LYS A 83 9.98 14.24 -7.64
N PHE A 84 10.39 14.08 -6.39
CA PHE A 84 10.41 12.79 -5.72
C PHE A 84 9.00 12.30 -5.37
N LEU A 85 8.04 13.22 -5.13
CA LEU A 85 6.72 12.90 -4.60
C LEU A 85 5.61 12.83 -5.65
N ILE A 86 5.87 13.09 -6.94
CA ILE A 86 4.81 13.14 -7.96
C ILE A 86 4.03 11.82 -8.04
N LYS A 87 4.72 10.69 -8.13
CA LYS A 87 4.07 9.36 -8.19
C LYS A 87 3.40 9.01 -6.87
N THR A 88 3.96 9.44 -5.75
CA THR A 88 3.35 9.26 -4.41
C THR A 88 2.05 10.04 -4.30
N ILE A 89 2.02 11.28 -4.77
CA ILE A 89 0.80 12.10 -4.81
C ILE A 89 -0.27 11.39 -5.63
N PHE A 90 0.06 10.93 -6.81
CA PHE A 90 -0.86 10.15 -7.65
C PHE A 90 -1.35 8.88 -6.93
N GLY A 91 -0.45 8.15 -6.29
CA GLY A 91 -0.80 6.96 -5.53
C GLY A 91 -1.74 7.23 -4.36
N VAL A 92 -1.53 8.32 -3.64
CA VAL A 92 -2.41 8.74 -2.53
C VAL A 92 -3.83 9.04 -3.04
N PHE A 93 -3.95 9.85 -4.10
CA PHE A 93 -5.25 10.16 -4.69
C PHE A 93 -5.93 8.91 -5.26
N SER A 94 -5.17 8.07 -5.95
CA SER A 94 -5.68 6.83 -6.54
C SER A 94 -6.17 5.85 -5.47
N LEU A 95 -5.41 5.66 -4.40
CA LEU A 95 -5.83 4.76 -3.32
C LEU A 95 -7.02 5.33 -2.53
N SER A 96 -7.03 6.62 -2.26
CA SER A 96 -8.16 7.28 -1.60
C SER A 96 -9.45 7.12 -2.41
N ALA A 97 -9.37 7.29 -3.73
CA ALA A 97 -10.50 7.07 -4.63
C ALA A 97 -10.94 5.61 -4.66
N SER A 98 -9.99 4.68 -4.70
CA SER A 98 -10.26 3.23 -4.65
C SER A 98 -10.94 2.83 -3.35
N LEU A 99 -10.45 3.28 -2.22
CA LEU A 99 -11.07 3.02 -0.91
C LEU A 99 -12.50 3.56 -0.87
N SER A 100 -12.71 4.78 -1.34
CA SER A 100 -14.04 5.39 -1.41
C SER A 100 -15.00 4.61 -2.32
N LEU A 101 -14.52 4.18 -3.49
CA LEU A 101 -15.30 3.39 -4.44
C LEU A 101 -15.79 2.08 -3.82
N PHE A 102 -14.91 1.33 -3.18
CA PHE A 102 -15.26 0.03 -2.60
C PHE A 102 -16.01 0.16 -1.27
N GLU A 103 -15.83 1.23 -0.51
CA GLU A 103 -16.72 1.57 0.60
C GLU A 103 -18.17 1.74 0.12
N TRP A 104 -18.34 2.46 -0.99
CA TRP A 104 -19.66 2.67 -1.59
C TRP A 104 -20.26 1.41 -2.18
N LEU A 105 -19.48 0.59 -2.89
CA LEU A 105 -19.97 -0.63 -3.55
C LEU A 105 -20.28 -1.74 -2.55
N LEU A 106 -19.42 -1.95 -1.55
CA LEU A 106 -19.52 -3.08 -0.63
C LEU A 106 -20.29 -2.76 0.65
N LYS A 107 -20.37 -1.48 1.03
CA LYS A 107 -21.11 -1.00 2.21
C LYS A 107 -20.74 -1.73 3.51
N GLY A 108 -19.46 -2.09 3.66
CA GLY A 108 -18.95 -2.78 4.84
C GLY A 108 -19.31 -4.27 4.91
N GLN A 109 -19.98 -4.82 3.89
CA GLN A 109 -20.37 -6.24 3.89
C GLN A 109 -19.19 -7.13 3.46
N PRO A 110 -18.88 -8.19 4.22
CA PRO A 110 -17.85 -9.14 3.81
C PRO A 110 -18.33 -10.00 2.64
N ILE A 111 -17.40 -10.36 1.74
CA ILE A 111 -17.68 -11.30 0.65
C ILE A 111 -17.73 -12.73 1.16
N LEU A 112 -16.82 -13.07 2.10
CA LEU A 112 -16.83 -14.38 2.77
C LEU A 112 -17.49 -14.26 4.15
N HIS A 113 -18.46 -15.12 4.40
CA HIS A 113 -19.18 -15.20 5.68
C HIS A 113 -18.59 -16.32 6.54
N ASP A 114 -18.34 -16.04 7.83
CA ASP A 114 -17.83 -16.99 8.82
C ASP A 114 -16.48 -17.65 8.44
N GLN A 115 -15.69 -16.96 7.63
CA GLN A 115 -14.40 -17.44 7.11
C GLN A 115 -13.31 -16.38 7.30
N SER A 116 -13.18 -15.86 8.52
CA SER A 116 -12.27 -14.74 8.80
C SER A 116 -10.80 -15.05 8.49
N PHE A 117 -10.36 -16.28 8.75
CA PHE A 117 -8.98 -16.69 8.45
C PHE A 117 -8.71 -16.72 6.94
N MET A 118 -9.62 -17.32 6.17
CA MET A 118 -9.49 -17.36 4.71
C MET A 118 -9.58 -15.97 4.10
N ALA A 119 -10.51 -15.13 4.60
CA ALA A 119 -10.64 -13.74 4.17
C ALA A 119 -9.35 -12.95 4.45
N ASN A 120 -8.72 -13.17 5.61
CA ASN A 120 -7.46 -12.54 5.97
C ASN A 120 -6.34 -12.91 4.98
N ILE A 121 -6.23 -14.19 4.63
CA ILE A 121 -5.22 -14.66 3.66
C ILE A 121 -5.44 -14.04 2.28
N ILE A 122 -6.67 -14.08 1.76
CA ILE A 122 -7.00 -13.53 0.44
C ILE A 122 -6.78 -12.01 0.44
N GLY A 123 -7.28 -11.32 1.45
CA GLY A 123 -7.12 -9.88 1.58
C GLY A 123 -5.66 -9.46 1.68
N ALA A 124 -4.86 -10.16 2.49
CA ALA A 124 -3.44 -9.91 2.63
C ALA A 124 -2.69 -10.12 1.30
N PHE A 125 -3.05 -11.14 0.55
CA PHE A 125 -2.50 -11.41 -0.78
C PHE A 125 -2.81 -10.29 -1.75
N MET A 126 -4.07 -9.85 -1.82
CA MET A 126 -4.50 -8.76 -2.69
C MET A 126 -3.85 -7.42 -2.30
N CYS A 127 -3.79 -7.11 -1.03
CA CYS A 127 -3.14 -5.90 -0.53
C CYS A 127 -1.64 -5.89 -0.84
N GLY A 128 -0.96 -7.00 -0.58
CA GLY A 128 0.46 -7.15 -0.88
C GLY A 128 0.76 -7.06 -2.37
N ALA A 129 -0.04 -7.72 -3.21
CA ALA A 129 0.11 -7.65 -4.66
C ALA A 129 -0.15 -6.23 -5.18
N GLY A 130 -1.18 -5.57 -4.68
CA GLY A 130 -1.49 -4.19 -5.04
C GLY A 130 -0.35 -3.22 -4.71
N LEU A 131 0.19 -3.29 -3.49
CA LEU A 131 1.34 -2.49 -3.08
C LEU A 131 2.60 -2.85 -3.88
N GLY A 132 2.82 -4.13 -4.16
CA GLY A 132 3.94 -4.57 -4.98
C GLY A 132 3.92 -3.98 -6.37
N LEU A 133 2.75 -3.87 -7.00
CA LEU A 133 2.57 -3.21 -8.29
C LEU A 133 2.90 -1.71 -8.20
N VAL A 134 2.42 -1.04 -7.17
CA VAL A 134 2.70 0.38 -6.95
C VAL A 134 4.20 0.64 -6.78
N PHE A 135 4.87 -0.13 -5.95
CA PHE A 135 6.32 -0.01 -5.75
C PHE A 135 7.13 -0.41 -6.98
N SER A 136 6.65 -1.39 -7.76
CA SER A 136 7.27 -1.75 -9.05
C SER A 136 7.26 -0.60 -10.05
N ALA A 137 6.28 0.29 -9.97
CA ALA A 137 6.18 1.50 -10.78
C ALA A 137 6.95 2.69 -10.19
N ASN A 138 7.79 2.47 -9.17
CA ASN A 138 8.49 3.50 -8.40
C ASN A 138 7.55 4.52 -7.76
N GLY A 139 6.32 4.09 -7.46
CA GLY A 139 5.34 4.88 -6.73
C GLY A 139 5.31 4.52 -5.26
N SER A 140 4.39 5.15 -4.56
CA SER A 140 4.05 4.85 -3.17
C SER A 140 2.58 5.19 -2.97
N THR A 141 1.95 4.56 -2.00
CA THR A 141 0.59 4.90 -1.57
C THR A 141 0.58 5.92 -0.44
N GLY A 142 1.73 6.49 -0.13
CA GLY A 142 1.90 7.38 1.01
C GLY A 142 2.03 6.61 2.33
N GLY A 143 1.44 7.16 3.38
CA GLY A 143 1.42 6.50 4.67
C GLY A 143 2.76 6.48 5.36
N THR A 144 3.05 5.38 6.06
CA THR A 144 4.30 5.21 6.82
C THR A 144 5.54 5.24 5.93
N ASP A 145 5.41 4.96 4.62
CA ASP A 145 6.51 5.09 3.66
C ASP A 145 7.04 6.53 3.58
N ILE A 146 6.16 7.53 3.62
CA ILE A 146 6.54 8.94 3.66
C ILE A 146 7.27 9.24 4.96
N ILE A 147 6.73 8.77 6.09
CA ILE A 147 7.36 8.95 7.42
C ILE A 147 8.74 8.31 7.42
N GLY A 148 8.85 7.08 6.92
CA GLY A 148 10.12 6.36 6.82
C GLY A 148 11.14 7.10 5.95
N ALA A 149 10.74 7.64 4.82
CA ALA A 149 11.62 8.39 3.92
C ALA A 149 12.10 9.70 4.56
N VAL A 150 11.22 10.42 5.25
CA VAL A 150 11.58 11.66 5.98
C VAL A 150 12.56 11.37 7.10
N ILE A 151 12.29 10.35 7.91
CA ILE A 151 13.19 9.98 9.02
C ILE A 151 14.55 9.50 8.50
N ASN A 152 14.57 8.70 7.44
CA ASN A 152 15.80 8.20 6.83
C ASN A 152 16.70 9.33 6.31
N LYS A 153 16.12 10.45 5.88
CA LYS A 153 16.91 11.62 5.45
C LYS A 153 17.72 12.23 6.62
N TYR A 154 17.18 12.20 7.82
CA TYR A 154 17.82 12.82 8.99
C TYR A 154 18.58 11.84 9.88
N LYS A 155 18.20 10.57 9.86
CA LYS A 155 18.80 9.52 10.68
C LYS A 155 19.15 8.29 9.84
N ASN A 156 20.28 7.68 10.13
CA ASN A 156 20.79 6.52 9.40
C ASN A 156 20.12 5.21 9.87
N ILE A 157 18.78 5.19 9.89
CA ILE A 157 17.98 4.02 10.26
C ILE A 157 17.32 3.49 8.99
N SER A 158 17.30 2.17 8.79
CA SER A 158 16.65 1.59 7.62
C SER A 158 15.14 1.83 7.65
N ILE A 159 14.56 2.16 6.50
CA ILE A 159 13.12 2.40 6.37
C ILE A 159 12.32 1.18 6.83
N GLY A 160 12.77 -0.03 6.47
CA GLY A 160 12.10 -1.28 6.85
C GLY A 160 11.97 -1.48 8.37
N ARG A 161 12.99 -1.11 9.12
CA ARG A 161 12.93 -1.19 10.61
C ARG A 161 11.91 -0.23 11.19
N ILE A 162 11.85 1.00 10.65
CA ILE A 162 10.88 2.01 11.08
C ILE A 162 9.46 1.52 10.81
N LEU A 163 9.21 0.98 9.62
CA LEU A 163 7.90 0.46 9.22
C LEU A 163 7.46 -0.71 10.08
N LEU A 164 8.34 -1.68 10.34
CA LEU A 164 8.04 -2.82 11.22
C LEU A 164 7.69 -2.37 12.64
N PHE A 165 8.43 -1.42 13.16
CA PHE A 165 8.21 -0.88 14.51
C PHE A 165 6.86 -0.18 14.59
N CYS A 166 6.53 0.67 13.61
CA CYS A 166 5.23 1.34 13.54
C CYS A 166 4.09 0.33 13.42
N ASP A 167 4.22 -0.66 12.56
CA ASP A 167 3.20 -1.69 12.34
C ASP A 167 2.93 -2.51 13.59
N PHE A 168 3.98 -2.86 14.34
CA PHE A 168 3.85 -3.57 15.60
C PHE A 168 2.96 -2.80 16.58
N PHE A 169 3.20 -1.51 16.76
CA PHE A 169 2.40 -0.68 17.66
C PHE A 169 0.98 -0.48 17.19
N ILE A 170 0.78 -0.27 15.90
CA ILE A 170 -0.56 -0.06 15.32
C ILE A 170 -1.42 -1.31 15.51
N ILE A 171 -0.89 -2.47 15.13
CA ILE A 171 -1.63 -3.75 15.25
C ILE A 171 -1.89 -4.08 16.72
N SER A 172 -0.90 -3.91 17.58
CA SER A 172 -1.04 -4.19 19.02
C SER A 172 -2.08 -3.28 19.67
N SER A 173 -2.18 -2.02 19.23
CA SER A 173 -3.16 -1.06 19.77
C SER A 173 -4.60 -1.43 19.45
N SER A 174 -4.85 -2.32 18.48
CA SER A 174 -6.21 -2.83 18.21
C SER A 174 -6.82 -3.60 19.39
N PHE A 175 -5.99 -4.08 20.31
CA PHE A 175 -6.46 -4.72 21.55
C PHE A 175 -7.32 -3.78 22.39
N PHE A 176 -7.02 -2.49 22.42
CA PHE A 176 -7.80 -1.52 23.19
C PHE A 176 -9.23 -1.33 22.65
N LEU A 177 -9.44 -1.60 21.35
CA LEU A 177 -10.76 -1.51 20.73
C LEU A 177 -11.55 -2.81 20.83
N PHE A 178 -10.92 -3.93 20.53
CA PHE A 178 -11.61 -5.21 20.39
C PHE A 178 -11.48 -6.12 21.60
N HIS A 179 -10.49 -5.89 22.48
CA HIS A 179 -10.19 -6.74 23.63
C HIS A 179 -10.06 -8.23 23.25
N ASN A 180 -9.56 -8.51 22.06
CA ASN A 180 -9.50 -9.84 21.47
C ASN A 180 -8.10 -10.10 20.90
N VAL A 181 -7.42 -11.08 21.48
CA VAL A 181 -6.07 -11.48 21.06
C VAL A 181 -6.07 -12.08 19.65
N ASP A 182 -7.15 -12.75 19.24
CA ASP A 182 -7.26 -13.33 17.90
C ASP A 182 -7.17 -12.25 16.80
N LYS A 183 -7.75 -11.07 17.04
CA LYS A 183 -7.68 -9.93 16.11
C LYS A 183 -6.25 -9.44 15.93
N ILE A 184 -5.46 -9.41 17.00
CA ILE A 184 -4.04 -9.03 16.94
C ILE A 184 -3.26 -10.06 16.13
N VAL A 185 -3.47 -11.35 16.38
CA VAL A 185 -2.82 -12.44 15.65
C VAL A 185 -3.15 -12.35 14.16
N PHE A 186 -4.40 -12.12 13.80
CA PHE A 186 -4.81 -11.95 12.40
C PHE A 186 -4.13 -10.73 11.76
N GLY A 187 -4.00 -9.62 12.48
CA GLY A 187 -3.29 -8.45 12.00
C GLY A 187 -1.83 -8.73 11.69
N PHE A 188 -1.13 -9.46 12.56
CA PHE A 188 0.25 -9.87 12.32
C PHE A 188 0.39 -10.86 11.18
N VAL A 189 -0.52 -11.83 11.04
CA VAL A 189 -0.55 -12.77 9.92
C VAL A 189 -0.76 -12.00 8.60
N GLU A 190 -1.70 -11.06 8.58
CA GLU A 190 -1.91 -10.19 7.41
C GLU A 190 -0.62 -9.45 7.03
N MET A 191 0.03 -8.82 7.99
CA MET A 191 1.27 -8.08 7.76
C MET A 191 2.36 -8.96 7.14
N VAL A 192 2.57 -10.16 7.68
CA VAL A 192 3.59 -11.09 7.17
C VAL A 192 3.27 -11.53 5.75
N ILE A 193 2.02 -11.91 5.48
CA ILE A 193 1.60 -12.38 4.15
C ILE A 193 1.67 -11.24 3.13
N SER A 194 1.15 -10.08 3.45
CA SER A 194 1.15 -8.95 2.51
C SER A 194 2.56 -8.48 2.19
N ASN A 195 3.46 -8.42 3.17
CA ASN A 195 4.86 -8.06 2.93
C ASN A 195 5.58 -9.12 2.08
N TYR A 196 5.32 -10.39 2.31
CA TYR A 196 5.89 -11.48 1.51
C TYR A 196 5.44 -11.40 0.05
N VAL A 197 4.15 -11.19 -0.18
CA VAL A 197 3.58 -11.07 -1.54
C VAL A 197 4.10 -9.80 -2.23
N LEU A 198 4.18 -8.69 -1.50
CA LEU A 198 4.77 -7.45 -2.00
C LEU A 198 6.19 -7.68 -2.51
N ASP A 199 7.02 -8.34 -1.72
CA ASP A 199 8.39 -8.64 -2.10
C ASP A 199 8.47 -9.57 -3.30
N MET A 200 7.61 -10.58 -3.39
CA MET A 200 7.53 -11.47 -4.56
C MET A 200 7.20 -10.70 -5.85
N VAL A 201 6.20 -9.83 -5.80
CA VAL A 201 5.79 -9.02 -6.96
C VAL A 201 6.91 -8.06 -7.36
N LEU A 202 7.49 -7.37 -6.39
CA LEU A 202 8.57 -6.42 -6.62
C LEU A 202 9.82 -7.09 -7.21
N ASN A 203 10.25 -8.23 -6.66
CA ASN A 203 11.41 -8.98 -7.14
C ASN A 203 11.16 -9.63 -8.50
N GLY A 204 9.96 -10.17 -8.73
CA GLY A 204 9.57 -10.72 -10.03
C GLY A 204 9.62 -9.68 -11.14
N ASN A 205 9.15 -8.46 -10.87
CA ASN A 205 9.22 -7.36 -11.82
C ASN A 205 10.67 -6.95 -12.13
N ARG A 206 11.54 -6.88 -11.12
CA ARG A 206 12.96 -6.57 -11.28
C ARG A 206 13.68 -7.65 -12.10
N GLN A 207 13.40 -8.92 -11.87
CA GLN A 207 13.95 -10.03 -12.63
C GLN A 207 13.52 -9.97 -14.10
N SER A 208 12.25 -9.68 -14.37
CA SER A 208 11.74 -9.53 -15.74
C SER A 208 12.46 -8.42 -16.50
N VAL A 209 12.71 -7.29 -15.87
CA VAL A 209 13.48 -6.18 -16.46
C VAL A 209 14.92 -6.62 -16.74
N GLN A 210 15.56 -7.36 -15.85
CA GLN A 210 16.92 -7.89 -16.08
C GLN A 210 16.95 -8.84 -17.27
N PHE A 211 15.99 -9.74 -17.41
CA PHE A 211 15.89 -10.64 -18.55
C PHE A 211 15.75 -9.89 -19.86
N LEU A 212 14.92 -8.85 -19.90
CA LEU A 212 14.75 -8.02 -21.09
C LEU A 212 16.04 -7.29 -21.48
N ILE A 213 16.80 -6.80 -20.52
CA ILE A 213 18.09 -6.14 -20.74
C ILE A 213 19.10 -7.14 -21.30
N PHE A 214 19.20 -8.33 -20.75
CA PHE A 214 20.09 -9.37 -21.26
C PHE A 214 19.70 -9.83 -22.66
N SER A 215 18.41 -9.98 -22.96
CA SER A 215 17.91 -10.37 -24.27
C SER A 215 18.21 -9.30 -25.34
N GLN A 216 18.13 -8.01 -25.02
CA GLN A 216 18.46 -6.94 -25.95
C GLN A 216 19.97 -6.80 -26.23
N LYS A 217 20.81 -7.17 -25.27
CA LYS A 217 22.27 -7.16 -25.45
C LYS A 217 22.81 -8.40 -26.14
N TYR A 218 22.05 -9.46 -26.24
CA TYR A 218 22.46 -10.69 -26.90
C TYR A 218 22.77 -10.46 -28.39
N ASP A 219 21.99 -9.60 -29.05
CA ASP A 219 22.19 -9.27 -30.45
C ASP A 219 23.44 -8.39 -30.70
N GLU A 220 23.97 -7.75 -29.66
CA GLU A 220 25.22 -6.95 -29.76
C GLU A 220 26.48 -7.79 -29.42
N ILE A 221 26.32 -8.98 -28.84
CA ILE A 221 27.45 -9.83 -28.40
C ILE A 221 27.66 -11.00 -29.37
N ALA A 222 26.72 -11.29 -30.25
CA ALA A 222 26.83 -12.28 -31.33
C ALA A 222 27.34 -11.65 -32.64
#